data_41f5f72abab1dc75e52a9128003bfcaa
#
_entry.id   41f5f72abab1dc75e52a9128003bfcaa
#
_cell.length_a   1.000
_cell.length_b   1.000
_cell.length_c   1.000
_cell.angle_alpha   90.00
_cell.angle_beta   90.00
_cell.angle_gamma   90.00
#
_symmetry.space_group_name_H-M   'P 1'
#
loop_
_entity.id
_entity.type
_entity.pdbx_description
1 polymer ?
#
loop_
_entity_poly.entity_id
_entity_poly.type
_entity_poly.pdbx_seq_one_letter_code
_entity_poly.pdbx_strand_id
1 'polypeptide(L)'
;MAIEVGQIAPDFTLNDQDNNPVTLSELQGKKVLIYFYPRASTPGCTVQAKGLRDTKAELDAHNVVVLGVSPDTPQKLTNFINKQELNFTLLADEEHTVCEKYGVWQLKTFMGRESMGVVRTSFLIDESGKLEHVFNKFKTKDHHEVVLDYLNSK
;
A
#
# COMPACT_ATOMS: atom_id res chain seq x y z
N MET A 1 -5.14 16.66 -1.78
CA MET A 1 -6.18 16.74 -0.75
C MET A 1 -6.25 15.39 -0.02
N ALA A 2 -6.17 15.42 1.28
CA ALA A 2 -6.19 14.19 2.06
C ALA A 2 -7.61 13.63 2.18
N ILE A 3 -7.74 12.31 2.13
CA ILE A 3 -9.02 11.66 2.37
C ILE A 3 -9.21 11.48 3.88
N GLU A 4 -10.46 11.45 4.32
CA GLU A 4 -10.78 11.39 5.74
C GLU A 4 -11.42 10.06 6.13
N VAL A 5 -11.16 9.64 7.37
CA VAL A 5 -11.78 8.45 7.95
C VAL A 5 -13.31 8.61 7.93
N GLY A 6 -13.99 7.57 7.51
CA GLY A 6 -15.45 7.57 7.38
C GLY A 6 -15.96 7.91 5.99
N GLN A 7 -15.11 8.47 5.13
CA GLN A 7 -15.48 8.77 3.75
C GLN A 7 -15.22 7.56 2.86
N ILE A 8 -15.93 7.49 1.74
CA ILE A 8 -15.68 6.47 0.71
C ILE A 8 -14.26 6.69 0.18
N ALA A 9 -13.45 5.64 0.18
CA ALA A 9 -12.12 5.70 -0.37
C ALA A 9 -12.19 5.92 -1.89
N PRO A 10 -11.34 6.79 -2.47
CA PRO A 10 -11.33 7.01 -3.90
C PRO A 10 -11.12 5.70 -4.65
N ASP A 11 -12.02 5.39 -5.59
CA ASP A 11 -11.90 4.19 -6.40
C ASP A 11 -10.79 4.35 -7.43
N PHE A 12 -10.22 3.23 -7.85
CA PHE A 12 -9.19 3.23 -8.87
C PHE A 12 -9.09 1.86 -9.54
N THR A 13 -8.46 1.84 -10.71
CA THR A 13 -8.07 0.62 -11.38
C THR A 13 -6.61 0.76 -11.75
N LEU A 14 -5.78 -0.17 -11.29
CA LEU A 14 -4.35 -0.22 -11.60
C LEU A 14 -4.00 -1.64 -12.02
N ASN A 15 -2.97 -1.77 -12.85
CA ASN A 15 -2.47 -3.08 -13.23
C ASN A 15 -1.57 -3.65 -12.14
N ASP A 16 -1.70 -4.95 -11.91
CA ASP A 16 -0.84 -5.66 -10.97
C ASP A 16 0.48 -6.07 -11.65
N GLN A 17 1.29 -6.87 -10.95
CA GLN A 17 2.60 -7.32 -11.45
C GLN A 17 2.49 -8.18 -12.72
N ASP A 18 1.34 -8.78 -12.96
CA ASP A 18 1.08 -9.61 -14.15
C ASP A 18 0.38 -8.80 -15.24
N ASN A 19 0.28 -7.49 -15.07
CA ASN A 19 -0.36 -6.57 -15.99
C ASN A 19 -1.87 -6.82 -16.13
N ASN A 20 -2.51 -7.34 -15.08
CA ASN A 20 -3.95 -7.53 -15.00
C ASN A 20 -4.59 -6.39 -14.20
N PRO A 21 -5.73 -5.86 -14.62
CA PRO A 21 -6.36 -4.75 -13.89
C PRO A 21 -6.95 -5.19 -12.56
N VAL A 22 -6.74 -4.37 -11.53
CA VAL A 22 -7.32 -4.54 -10.21
C VAL A 22 -8.10 -3.27 -9.88
N THR A 23 -9.38 -3.41 -9.56
CA THR A 23 -10.26 -2.29 -9.22
C THR A 23 -10.64 -2.38 -7.75
N LEU A 24 -10.41 -1.29 -7.00
CA LEU A 24 -10.66 -1.28 -5.56
C LEU A 24 -12.12 -1.63 -5.22
N SER A 25 -13.08 -1.05 -5.93
CA SER A 25 -14.50 -1.26 -5.65
C SER A 25 -14.94 -2.71 -5.82
N GLU A 26 -14.19 -3.52 -6.56
CA GLU A 26 -14.50 -4.94 -6.73
C GLU A 26 -14.06 -5.79 -5.53
N LEU A 27 -13.35 -5.21 -4.59
CA LEU A 27 -12.87 -5.90 -3.39
C LEU A 27 -13.77 -5.67 -2.16
N GLN A 28 -14.92 -5.02 -2.32
CA GLN A 28 -15.86 -4.83 -1.23
C GLN A 28 -16.30 -6.19 -0.67
N GLY A 29 -16.56 -6.24 0.62
CA GLY A 29 -16.82 -7.47 1.35
C GLY A 29 -15.63 -7.95 2.14
N LYS A 30 -14.46 -7.38 1.87
CA LYS A 30 -13.22 -7.62 2.61
C LYS A 30 -12.61 -6.28 2.99
N LYS A 31 -11.80 -6.27 4.04
CA LYS A 31 -10.97 -5.11 4.36
C LYS A 31 -9.80 -5.09 3.39
N VAL A 32 -9.37 -3.90 2.99
CA VAL A 32 -8.23 -3.73 2.09
C VAL A 32 -7.21 -2.83 2.75
N LEU A 33 -5.99 -3.33 2.91
CA LEU A 33 -4.86 -2.51 3.35
C LEU A 33 -4.11 -2.08 2.10
N ILE A 34 -4.16 -0.79 1.80
CA ILE A 34 -3.41 -0.21 0.69
C ILE A 34 -2.20 0.48 1.30
N TYR A 35 -0.99 0.00 1.00
CA TYR A 35 0.19 0.71 1.47
C TYR A 35 0.95 1.28 0.29
N PHE A 36 1.29 2.56 0.41
CA PHE A 36 2.03 3.29 -0.60
C PHE A 36 3.50 3.34 -0.21
N TYR A 37 4.37 3.00 -1.16
CA TYR A 37 5.81 3.01 -0.94
C TYR A 37 6.52 3.61 -2.16
N PRO A 38 7.71 4.24 -1.97
CA PRO A 38 8.32 5.02 -3.05
C PRO A 38 8.85 4.20 -4.21
N ARG A 39 9.42 3.01 -3.95
CA ARG A 39 10.14 2.30 -5.01
C ARG A 39 10.43 0.85 -4.64
N ALA A 40 10.09 -0.05 -5.55
CA ALA A 40 10.38 -1.48 -5.38
C ALA A 40 11.89 -1.71 -5.29
N SER A 41 12.28 -2.76 -4.57
CA SER A 41 13.66 -3.25 -4.44
C SER A 41 14.63 -2.30 -3.74
N THR A 42 14.14 -1.23 -3.10
CA THR A 42 14.98 -0.41 -2.21
C THR A 42 15.00 -1.03 -0.82
N PRO A 43 16.04 -0.76 0.01
CA PRO A 43 16.17 -1.41 1.33
C PRO A 43 14.97 -1.23 2.24
N GLY A 44 14.47 0.00 2.39
CA GLY A 44 13.32 0.27 3.27
C GLY A 44 12.04 -0.40 2.77
N CYS A 45 11.78 -0.33 1.47
CA CYS A 45 10.60 -0.96 0.88
C CYS A 45 10.67 -2.48 0.98
N THR A 46 11.87 -3.05 0.86
CA THR A 46 12.09 -4.49 1.01
C THR A 46 11.77 -4.94 2.43
N VAL A 47 12.25 -4.22 3.45
CA VAL A 47 11.98 -4.53 4.85
C VAL A 47 10.48 -4.47 5.13
N GLN A 48 9.80 -3.44 4.66
CA GLN A 48 8.36 -3.28 4.85
C GLN A 48 7.58 -4.43 4.20
N ALA A 49 7.92 -4.76 2.96
CA ALA A 49 7.25 -5.83 2.22
C ALA A 49 7.45 -7.20 2.88
N LYS A 50 8.66 -7.49 3.36
CA LYS A 50 8.95 -8.76 4.03
C LYS A 50 8.17 -8.91 5.33
N GLY A 51 7.99 -7.82 6.06
CA GLY A 51 7.17 -7.84 7.28
C GLY A 51 5.73 -8.21 6.98
N LEU A 52 5.15 -7.65 5.94
CA LEU A 52 3.79 -7.97 5.50
C LEU A 52 3.71 -9.40 4.97
N ARG A 53 4.72 -9.86 4.23
CA ARG A 53 4.79 -11.23 3.75
C ARG A 53 4.75 -12.23 4.91
N ASP A 54 5.55 -11.98 5.93
CA ASP A 54 5.71 -12.91 7.04
C ASP A 54 4.48 -12.93 7.97
N THR A 55 3.63 -11.90 7.92
CA THR A 55 2.41 -11.81 8.73
C THR A 55 1.13 -12.00 7.92
N LYS A 56 1.25 -12.46 6.67
CA LYS A 56 0.11 -12.59 5.77
C LYS A 56 -1.01 -13.47 6.34
N ALA A 57 -0.66 -14.58 6.99
CA ALA A 57 -1.64 -15.48 7.59
C ALA A 57 -2.48 -14.77 8.66
N GLU A 58 -1.86 -13.89 9.45
CA GLU A 58 -2.57 -13.12 10.47
C GLU A 58 -3.49 -12.07 9.83
N LEU A 59 -3.02 -11.43 8.77
CA LEU A 59 -3.85 -10.48 8.01
C LEU A 59 -5.04 -11.18 7.36
N ASP A 60 -4.82 -12.36 6.79
CA ASP A 60 -5.91 -13.16 6.21
C ASP A 60 -6.94 -13.53 7.27
N ALA A 61 -6.50 -13.83 8.49
CA ALA A 61 -7.40 -14.15 9.61
C ALA A 61 -8.31 -12.97 9.97
N HIS A 62 -7.86 -11.75 9.71
CA HIS A 62 -8.68 -10.54 9.89
C HIS A 62 -9.48 -10.17 8.64
N ASN A 63 -9.47 -11.02 7.61
CA ASN A 63 -10.15 -10.78 6.33
C ASN A 63 -9.61 -9.54 5.60
N VAL A 64 -8.29 -9.34 5.66
CA VAL A 64 -7.62 -8.18 5.05
C VAL A 64 -6.87 -8.60 3.79
N VAL A 65 -7.15 -7.93 2.68
CA VAL A 65 -6.40 -8.04 1.42
C VAL A 65 -5.31 -6.96 1.44
N VAL A 66 -4.08 -7.32 1.10
CA VAL A 66 -2.97 -6.37 1.06
C VAL A 66 -2.68 -5.98 -0.38
N LEU A 67 -2.64 -4.68 -0.64
CA LEU A 67 -2.26 -4.11 -1.94
C LEU A 67 -1.12 -3.12 -1.71
N GLY A 68 0.03 -3.36 -2.35
CA GLY A 68 1.14 -2.41 -2.32
C GLY A 68 1.10 -1.56 -3.59
N VAL A 69 1.23 -0.24 -3.45
CA VAL A 69 1.16 0.69 -4.59
C VAL A 69 2.43 1.51 -4.65
N SER A 70 3.04 1.56 -5.83
CA SER A 70 4.22 2.39 -6.09
C SER A 70 4.21 2.87 -7.53
N PRO A 71 4.99 3.92 -7.87
CA PRO A 71 5.09 4.39 -9.25
C PRO A 71 6.09 3.56 -10.08
N ASP A 72 6.10 2.26 -9.88
CA ASP A 72 6.94 1.32 -10.63
C ASP A 72 6.17 0.68 -11.77
N THR A 73 6.91 0.09 -12.73
CA THR A 73 6.29 -0.67 -13.82
C THR A 73 5.92 -2.07 -13.33
N PRO A 74 4.97 -2.76 -14.00
CA PRO A 74 4.65 -4.16 -13.66
C PRO A 74 5.88 -5.07 -13.68
N GLN A 75 6.82 -4.85 -14.61
CA GLN A 75 8.04 -5.65 -14.67
C GLN A 75 8.90 -5.51 -13.41
N LYS A 76 9.04 -4.31 -12.89
CA LYS A 76 9.78 -4.07 -11.65
C LYS A 76 9.08 -4.72 -10.46
N LEU A 77 7.76 -4.70 -10.45
CA LEU A 77 6.97 -5.34 -9.40
C LEU A 77 7.12 -6.85 -9.43
N THR A 78 7.10 -7.45 -10.63
CA THR A 78 7.34 -8.89 -10.80
C THR A 78 8.72 -9.27 -10.25
N ASN A 79 9.75 -8.50 -10.60
CA ASN A 79 11.10 -8.75 -10.11
C ASN A 79 11.18 -8.67 -8.59
N PHE A 80 10.50 -7.68 -8.00
CA PHE A 80 10.47 -7.49 -6.56
C PHE A 80 9.79 -8.68 -5.86
N ILE A 81 8.62 -9.09 -6.36
CA ILE A 81 7.88 -10.24 -5.82
C ILE A 81 8.74 -11.51 -5.89
N ASN A 82 9.36 -11.77 -7.04
CA ASN A 82 10.16 -12.98 -7.22
C ASN A 82 11.40 -12.98 -6.31
N LYS A 83 12.07 -11.84 -6.20
CA LYS A 83 13.29 -11.73 -5.40
C LYS A 83 13.02 -11.87 -3.91
N GLN A 84 11.92 -11.32 -3.43
CA GLN A 84 11.57 -11.31 -2.01
C GLN A 84 10.51 -12.35 -1.65
N GLU A 85 10.08 -13.15 -2.60
CA GLU A 85 9.05 -14.18 -2.39
C GLU A 85 7.79 -13.62 -1.75
N LEU A 86 7.31 -12.48 -2.27
CA LEU A 86 6.12 -11.83 -1.74
C LEU A 86 4.86 -12.63 -2.08
N ASN A 87 3.92 -12.63 -1.17
CA ASN A 87 2.69 -13.42 -1.26
C ASN A 87 1.42 -12.55 -1.30
N PHE A 88 1.56 -11.31 -1.74
CA PHE A 88 0.44 -10.39 -1.92
C PHE A 88 0.64 -9.57 -3.19
N THR A 89 -0.42 -8.89 -3.62
CA THR A 89 -0.45 -8.17 -4.89
C THR A 89 0.22 -6.80 -4.79
N LEU A 90 0.99 -6.46 -5.81
CA LEU A 90 1.56 -5.14 -5.99
C LEU A 90 0.92 -4.48 -7.20
N LEU A 91 0.66 -3.17 -7.11
CA LEU A 91 -0.01 -2.40 -8.16
C LEU A 91 0.93 -1.33 -8.72
N ALA A 92 0.89 -1.17 -10.04
CA ALA A 92 1.74 -0.23 -10.76
C ALA A 92 0.99 1.09 -10.98
N ASP A 93 1.40 2.14 -10.28
CA ASP A 93 0.87 3.49 -10.44
C ASP A 93 1.92 4.36 -11.12
N GLU A 94 2.31 3.98 -12.35
CA GLU A 94 3.44 4.58 -13.07
C GLU A 94 3.32 6.10 -13.20
N GLU A 95 2.11 6.61 -13.38
CA GLU A 95 1.85 8.05 -13.53
C GLU A 95 1.49 8.72 -12.22
N HIS A 96 1.60 8.03 -11.10
CA HIS A 96 1.29 8.48 -9.73
C HIS A 96 -0.11 9.09 -9.57
N THR A 97 -1.04 8.71 -10.45
CA THR A 97 -2.41 9.22 -10.41
C THR A 97 -3.13 8.85 -9.11
N VAL A 98 -3.01 7.58 -8.69
CA VAL A 98 -3.64 7.10 -7.46
C VAL A 98 -2.91 7.66 -6.24
N CYS A 99 -1.58 7.75 -6.30
CA CYS A 99 -0.81 8.41 -5.24
C CYS A 99 -1.29 9.84 -5.02
N GLU A 100 -1.63 10.55 -6.09
CA GLU A 100 -2.17 11.90 -5.98
C GLU A 100 -3.58 11.90 -5.38
N LYS A 101 -4.44 10.98 -5.80
CA LYS A 101 -5.81 10.86 -5.24
C LYS A 101 -5.79 10.63 -3.74
N TYR A 102 -4.84 9.86 -3.25
CA TYR A 102 -4.75 9.53 -1.83
C TYR A 102 -3.89 10.52 -1.04
N GLY A 103 -3.38 11.56 -1.70
CA GLY A 103 -2.63 12.63 -1.03
C GLY A 103 -1.23 12.24 -0.60
N VAL A 104 -0.67 11.15 -1.12
CA VAL A 104 0.67 10.68 -0.73
C VAL A 104 1.77 11.11 -1.69
N TRP A 105 1.43 11.72 -2.82
CA TRP A 105 2.38 12.27 -3.78
C TRP A 105 2.71 13.70 -3.36
N GLN A 106 3.87 13.91 -2.75
CA GLN A 106 4.22 15.17 -2.11
C GLN A 106 5.66 15.58 -2.39
N LEU A 107 5.94 16.86 -2.21
CA LEU A 107 7.28 17.38 -2.31
C LEU A 107 8.10 16.87 -1.13
N LYS A 108 9.24 16.24 -1.43
CA LYS A 108 10.16 15.67 -0.45
C LYS A 108 11.52 16.35 -0.59
N THR A 109 12.19 16.60 0.52
CA THR A 109 13.55 17.13 0.53
C THR A 109 14.51 16.05 1.01
N PHE A 110 15.55 15.79 0.22
CA PHE A 110 16.58 14.85 0.58
C PHE A 110 17.94 15.42 0.19
N MET A 111 18.83 15.58 1.17
CA MET A 111 20.18 16.12 0.98
C MET A 111 20.18 17.46 0.23
N GLY A 112 19.25 18.35 0.60
CA GLY A 112 19.15 19.68 0.00
C GLY A 112 18.46 19.72 -1.35
N ARG A 113 18.02 18.59 -1.88
CA ARG A 113 17.27 18.52 -3.14
C ARG A 113 15.79 18.30 -2.87
N GLU A 114 14.97 19.03 -3.60
CA GLU A 114 13.52 18.86 -3.53
C GLU A 114 13.04 18.09 -4.76
N SER A 115 12.18 17.10 -4.54
CA SER A 115 11.55 16.35 -5.63
C SER A 115 10.22 15.79 -5.15
N MET A 116 9.31 15.57 -6.09
CA MET A 116 8.05 14.91 -5.79
C MET A 116 8.29 13.42 -5.58
N GLY A 117 7.55 12.85 -4.66
CA GLY A 117 7.67 11.43 -4.38
C GLY A 117 6.57 10.94 -3.45
N VAL A 118 6.57 9.63 -3.21
CA VAL A 118 5.57 8.99 -2.36
C VAL A 118 5.99 9.11 -0.90
N VAL A 119 5.10 9.65 -0.07
CA VAL A 119 5.24 9.63 1.39
C VAL A 119 4.60 8.32 1.88
N ARG A 120 5.37 7.50 2.58
CA ARG A 120 4.90 6.20 3.05
C ARG A 120 3.66 6.36 3.92
N THR A 121 2.55 5.83 3.46
CA THR A 121 1.27 5.91 4.15
C THR A 121 0.48 4.67 3.81
N SER A 122 -0.24 4.13 4.78
CA SER A 122 -1.11 3.00 4.56
C SER A 122 -2.53 3.37 4.93
N PHE A 123 -3.47 2.86 4.18
CA PHE A 123 -4.90 3.13 4.35
C PHE A 123 -5.62 1.80 4.52
N LEU A 124 -6.41 1.70 5.59
CA LEU A 124 -7.26 0.52 5.80
C LEU A 124 -8.68 0.89 5.38
N ILE A 125 -9.19 0.16 4.39
CA ILE A 125 -10.52 0.34 3.83
C ILE A 125 -11.42 -0.77 4.41
N ASP A 126 -12.60 -0.41 4.90
CA ASP A 126 -13.52 -1.41 5.46
C ASP A 126 -14.29 -2.16 4.36
N GLU A 127 -15.13 -3.11 4.78
CA GLU A 127 -15.85 -3.98 3.85
C GLU A 127 -16.85 -3.23 2.98
N SER A 128 -17.27 -2.04 3.38
CA SER A 128 -18.21 -1.22 2.61
C SER A 128 -17.52 -0.20 1.70
N GLY A 129 -16.18 -0.17 1.69
CA GLY A 129 -15.42 0.73 0.84
C GLY A 129 -15.08 2.06 1.48
N LYS A 130 -15.34 2.22 2.77
CA LYS A 130 -15.02 3.45 3.49
C LYS A 130 -13.66 3.37 4.15
N LEU A 131 -12.98 4.50 4.23
CA LEU A 131 -11.70 4.58 4.92
C LEU A 131 -11.91 4.38 6.42
N GLU A 132 -11.30 3.32 6.96
CA GLU A 132 -11.41 2.98 8.37
C GLU A 132 -10.30 3.61 9.20
N HIS A 133 -9.06 3.59 8.69
CA HIS A 133 -7.91 4.10 9.44
C HIS A 133 -6.77 4.48 8.50
N VAL A 134 -5.92 5.43 8.93
CA VAL A 134 -4.72 5.84 8.21
C VAL A 134 -3.51 5.55 9.10
N PHE A 135 -2.52 4.85 8.55
CA PHE A 135 -1.25 4.58 9.22
C PHE A 135 -0.18 5.45 8.58
N ASN A 136 0.33 6.43 9.30
CA ASN A 136 1.36 7.33 8.80
C ASN A 136 2.52 7.55 9.78
N LYS A 137 2.47 6.87 10.93
CA LYS A 137 3.53 6.95 11.96
C LYS A 137 4.04 5.55 12.24
N PHE A 138 5.05 5.13 11.50
CA PHE A 138 5.68 3.83 11.65
C PHE A 138 7.05 3.84 11.00
N LYS A 139 7.86 2.85 11.36
CA LYS A 139 9.12 2.59 10.66
C LYS A 139 8.89 1.42 9.70
N THR A 140 9.71 1.32 8.65
CA THR A 140 9.55 0.23 7.69
C THR A 140 9.66 -1.15 8.35
N LYS A 141 10.46 -1.28 9.39
CA LYS A 141 10.65 -2.54 10.11
C LYS A 141 9.50 -2.92 11.03
N ASP A 142 8.64 -1.98 11.42
CA ASP A 142 7.53 -2.26 12.34
C ASP A 142 6.15 -1.99 11.74
N HIS A 143 6.08 -1.61 10.47
CA HIS A 143 4.81 -1.30 9.80
C HIS A 143 3.78 -2.42 9.98
N HIS A 144 4.16 -3.67 9.75
CA HIS A 144 3.26 -4.81 9.88
C HIS A 144 2.76 -4.98 11.32
N GLU A 145 3.60 -4.67 12.30
CA GLU A 145 3.21 -4.75 13.71
C GLU A 145 2.20 -3.67 14.07
N VAL A 146 2.39 -2.46 13.56
CA VAL A 146 1.46 -1.34 13.78
C VAL A 146 0.08 -1.67 13.22
N VAL A 147 0.03 -2.27 12.03
CA VAL A 147 -1.21 -2.67 11.40
C VAL A 147 -1.89 -3.78 12.21
N LEU A 148 -1.15 -4.81 12.60
CA LEU A 148 -1.71 -5.93 13.36
C LEU A 148 -2.18 -5.49 14.75
N ASP A 149 -1.45 -4.61 15.42
CA ASP A 149 -1.85 -4.08 16.71
C ASP A 149 -3.21 -3.36 16.60
N TYR A 150 -3.40 -2.60 15.55
CA TYR A 150 -4.67 -1.94 15.31
C TYR A 150 -5.79 -2.96 15.11
N LEU A 151 -5.57 -3.96 14.26
CA LEU A 151 -6.57 -4.99 13.96
C LEU A 151 -6.92 -5.82 15.20
N ASN A 152 -5.92 -6.15 16.02
CA ASN A 152 -6.12 -6.95 17.23
C ASN A 152 -6.79 -6.16 18.35
N SER A 153 -6.83 -4.84 18.27
CA SER A 153 -7.48 -3.99 19.27
C SER A 153 -8.99 -3.83 19.00
N LYS A 154 -9.49 -4.38 17.91
CA LYS A 154 -10.91 -4.27 17.51
C LYS A 154 -11.70 -5.49 17.92
#